data_ef7aef6f1ba513314042efa9121e556b
#
_entry.id   ef7aef6f1ba513314042efa9121e556b
#
_cell.length_a   1.000
_cell.length_b   1.000
_cell.length_c   1.000
_cell.angle_alpha   90.00
_cell.angle_beta   90.00
_cell.angle_gamma   90.00
#
_symmetry.space_group_name_H-M   'P 1'
#
loop_
_entity.id
_entity.type
_entity.pdbx_description
1 polymer ?
#
loop_
_entity_poly.entity_id
_entity_poly.type
_entity_poly.pdbx_seq_one_letter_code
_entity_poly.pdbx_strand_id
1 'polypeptide(L)'
;METYKVKQLLQVEESIVSNETRLSICLKANGFSFSLINNNNLRLLCIGEFEVDTTGSIPQVMNRIRECFSSIGIKMFKFAKTRIVCQTSKNVWVPYKLYDQAKNKEYVKTVSNLLSNETVISNISEKLDAVSIFAYPMHTYSGIKILMPNAEYCCQHQIMAEYTYDITRFSQNTLLLNKRENACDIVIFKGNSFVLSNSFEYQSPADLIYFLLFTLQQLNVDTAEVKTLLTGENYDKEELTLLRKYIKDVSFSNPMENITVGCEFDSVNLQNYFLVIA
;
A
#
# COMPACT_ATOMS: atom_id res chain seq x y z
N MET A 1 -29.05 -11.88 3.29
CA MET A 1 -28.10 -11.11 4.11
C MET A 1 -27.13 -10.46 3.16
N GLU A 2 -26.99 -9.15 3.21
CA GLU A 2 -25.96 -8.47 2.41
C GLU A 2 -24.60 -8.98 2.86
N THR A 3 -23.84 -9.54 1.94
CA THR A 3 -22.53 -10.16 2.19
C THR A 3 -21.39 -9.15 2.11
N TYR A 4 -21.69 -7.89 1.82
CA TYR A 4 -20.78 -6.76 1.76
C TYR A 4 -21.48 -5.45 2.11
N LYS A 5 -20.67 -4.45 2.47
CA LYS A 5 -21.11 -3.07 2.72
C LYS A 5 -20.22 -2.10 1.96
N VAL A 6 -20.82 -1.16 1.25
CA VAL A 6 -20.10 -0.04 0.64
C VAL A 6 -19.80 0.98 1.74
N LYS A 7 -18.52 1.17 2.07
CA LYS A 7 -18.10 2.22 3.01
C LYS A 7 -17.93 3.56 2.32
N GLN A 8 -17.36 3.53 1.13
CA GLN A 8 -17.11 4.70 0.32
C GLN A 8 -17.17 4.32 -1.15
N LEU A 9 -17.78 5.15 -1.96
CA LEU A 9 -17.74 5.06 -3.42
C LEU A 9 -17.87 6.47 -4.00
N LEU A 10 -16.89 6.89 -4.79
CA LEU A 10 -16.93 8.09 -5.59
C LEU A 10 -16.48 7.76 -7.00
N GLN A 11 -17.24 8.20 -7.98
CA GLN A 11 -17.01 7.94 -9.40
C GLN A 11 -17.35 9.18 -10.21
N VAL A 12 -16.55 9.48 -11.23
CA VAL A 12 -16.87 10.50 -12.22
C VAL A 12 -18.04 10.04 -13.09
N GLU A 13 -18.81 10.97 -13.63
CA GLU A 13 -19.93 10.67 -14.55
C GLU A 13 -19.47 10.12 -15.92
N GLU A 14 -18.18 10.28 -16.24
CA GLU A 14 -17.62 9.82 -17.50
C GLU A 14 -17.63 8.27 -17.61
N SER A 15 -17.81 7.78 -18.85
CA SER A 15 -17.75 6.35 -19.12
C SER A 15 -16.33 5.80 -18.91
N ILE A 16 -16.19 4.74 -18.11
CA ILE A 16 -14.92 4.07 -17.86
C ILE A 16 -14.55 3.21 -19.07
N VAL A 17 -13.49 3.61 -19.80
CA VAL A 17 -12.93 2.85 -20.92
C VAL A 17 -11.89 1.88 -20.35
N SER A 18 -12.28 0.62 -20.19
CA SER A 18 -11.50 -0.38 -19.43
C SER A 18 -10.09 -0.62 -19.97
N ASN A 19 -9.90 -0.66 -21.32
CA ASN A 19 -8.60 -0.87 -21.95
C ASN A 19 -7.65 0.34 -21.84
N GLU A 20 -8.11 1.48 -21.33
CA GLU A 20 -7.30 2.66 -21.04
C GLU A 20 -7.15 2.90 -19.54
N THR A 21 -7.75 2.06 -18.72
CA THR A 21 -7.85 2.27 -17.28
C THR A 21 -7.02 1.24 -16.50
N ARG A 22 -6.30 1.71 -15.49
CA ARG A 22 -5.65 0.90 -14.46
C ARG A 22 -6.60 0.71 -13.28
N LEU A 23 -6.79 -0.55 -12.90
CA LEU A 23 -7.44 -0.93 -11.64
C LEU A 23 -6.36 -1.25 -10.61
N SER A 24 -6.38 -0.58 -9.46
CA SER A 24 -5.56 -0.94 -8.29
C SER A 24 -6.47 -1.36 -7.15
N ILE A 25 -6.18 -2.49 -6.51
CA ILE A 25 -6.94 -3.04 -5.38
C ILE A 25 -5.98 -3.24 -4.22
N CYS A 26 -6.29 -2.70 -3.05
CA CYS A 26 -5.59 -2.98 -1.81
C CYS A 26 -6.45 -3.87 -0.91
N LEU A 27 -5.95 -5.07 -0.63
CA LEU A 27 -6.62 -6.03 0.23
C LEU A 27 -6.37 -5.70 1.69
N LYS A 28 -7.44 -5.62 2.46
CA LYS A 28 -7.46 -5.39 3.92
C LYS A 28 -7.98 -6.64 4.64
N ALA A 29 -7.84 -6.69 5.95
CA ALA A 29 -8.35 -7.80 6.75
C ALA A 29 -9.88 -7.98 6.61
N ASN A 30 -10.62 -6.87 6.56
CA ASN A 30 -12.09 -6.87 6.55
C ASN A 30 -12.68 -6.34 5.23
N GLY A 31 -11.97 -6.48 4.12
CA GLY A 31 -12.45 -5.99 2.84
C GLY A 31 -11.36 -5.53 1.90
N PHE A 32 -11.64 -4.49 1.12
CA PHE A 32 -10.66 -3.93 0.18
C PHE A 32 -11.00 -2.49 -0.19
N SER A 33 -9.98 -1.75 -0.54
CA SER A 33 -10.12 -0.46 -1.23
C SER A 33 -9.59 -0.57 -2.66
N PHE A 34 -10.09 0.29 -3.56
CA PHE A 34 -9.65 0.28 -4.95
C PHE A 34 -9.65 1.69 -5.55
N SER A 35 -8.94 1.83 -6.65
CA SER A 35 -8.98 2.99 -7.53
C SER A 35 -9.03 2.60 -9.00
N LEU A 36 -9.65 3.46 -9.81
CA LEU A 36 -9.59 3.43 -11.26
C LEU A 36 -8.95 4.72 -11.75
N ILE A 37 -7.87 4.59 -12.50
CA ILE A 37 -7.12 5.73 -13.05
C ILE A 37 -6.96 5.53 -14.55
N ASN A 38 -7.32 6.55 -15.35
CA ASN A 38 -7.08 6.52 -16.78
C ASN A 38 -5.57 6.68 -17.05
N ASN A 39 -5.00 5.77 -17.83
CA ASN A 39 -3.55 5.74 -18.10
C ASN A 39 -3.10 6.84 -19.08
N ASN A 40 -4.01 7.36 -19.92
CA ASN A 40 -3.64 8.31 -20.98
C ASN A 40 -3.48 9.74 -20.41
N ASN A 41 -4.35 10.13 -19.48
CA ASN A 41 -4.39 11.48 -18.90
C ASN A 41 -4.14 11.49 -17.37
N LEU A 42 -3.86 10.33 -16.78
CA LEU A 42 -3.62 10.14 -15.35
C LEU A 42 -4.77 10.69 -14.46
N ARG A 43 -6.01 10.65 -14.98
CA ARG A 43 -7.19 11.13 -14.26
C ARG A 43 -7.75 10.03 -13.35
N LEU A 44 -8.03 10.40 -12.09
CA LEU A 44 -8.76 9.55 -11.15
C LEU A 44 -10.23 9.48 -11.60
N LEU A 45 -10.71 8.28 -11.88
CA LEU A 45 -12.06 8.02 -12.35
C LEU A 45 -12.98 7.49 -11.26
N CYS A 46 -12.45 6.69 -10.36
CA CYS A 46 -13.21 6.08 -9.29
C CYS A 46 -12.31 5.71 -8.12
N ILE A 47 -12.81 5.87 -6.92
CA ILE A 47 -12.29 5.25 -5.70
C ILE A 47 -13.42 4.62 -4.93
N GLY A 48 -13.10 3.55 -4.22
CA GLY A 48 -14.07 2.91 -3.35
C GLY A 48 -13.44 2.06 -2.27
N GLU A 49 -14.23 1.82 -1.24
CA GLU A 49 -13.92 0.91 -0.16
C GLU A 49 -15.13 0.05 0.15
N PHE A 50 -14.90 -1.25 0.19
CA PHE A 50 -15.88 -2.24 0.57
C PHE A 50 -15.44 -2.97 1.83
N GLU A 51 -16.38 -3.13 2.75
CA GLU A 51 -16.28 -4.08 3.84
C GLU A 51 -16.91 -5.39 3.36
N VAL A 52 -16.15 -6.46 3.43
CA VAL A 52 -16.56 -7.79 2.93
C VAL A 52 -16.33 -8.80 4.04
N ASP A 53 -17.34 -9.62 4.30
CA ASP A 53 -17.15 -10.76 5.18
C ASP A 53 -16.15 -11.74 4.56
N THR A 54 -14.98 -11.85 5.18
CA THR A 54 -13.89 -12.73 4.77
C THR A 54 -13.98 -14.12 5.35
N THR A 55 -15.06 -14.43 6.10
CA THR A 55 -15.33 -15.77 6.60
C THR A 55 -15.85 -16.68 5.49
N GLY A 56 -15.55 -17.98 5.59
CA GLY A 56 -15.99 -18.99 4.63
C GLY A 56 -14.89 -19.49 3.71
N SER A 57 -15.29 -20.25 2.69
CA SER A 57 -14.37 -20.78 1.69
C SER A 57 -13.91 -19.69 0.72
N ILE A 58 -12.72 -19.87 0.12
CA ILE A 58 -12.14 -18.93 -0.84
C ILE A 58 -13.10 -18.61 -1.99
N PRO A 59 -13.78 -19.59 -2.63
CA PRO A 59 -14.74 -19.28 -3.68
C PRO A 59 -15.87 -18.36 -3.20
N GLN A 60 -16.31 -18.47 -1.95
CA GLN A 60 -17.34 -17.59 -1.39
C GLN A 60 -16.82 -16.16 -1.23
N VAL A 61 -15.63 -15.97 -0.67
CA VAL A 61 -15.01 -14.64 -0.53
C VAL A 61 -14.78 -14.01 -1.90
N MET A 62 -14.25 -14.77 -2.86
CA MET A 62 -14.03 -14.29 -4.23
C MET A 62 -15.32 -13.91 -4.95
N ASN A 63 -16.41 -14.64 -4.74
CA ASN A 63 -17.71 -14.29 -5.29
C ASN A 63 -18.24 -12.98 -4.69
N ARG A 64 -18.08 -12.77 -3.38
CA ARG A 64 -18.46 -11.51 -2.73
C ARG A 64 -17.70 -10.32 -3.31
N ILE A 65 -16.39 -10.44 -3.54
CA ILE A 65 -15.58 -9.41 -4.19
C ILE A 65 -16.11 -9.13 -5.61
N ARG A 66 -16.43 -10.18 -6.37
CA ARG A 66 -17.02 -10.03 -7.71
C ARG A 66 -18.36 -9.31 -7.66
N GLU A 67 -19.21 -9.65 -6.71
CA GLU A 67 -20.53 -9.02 -6.50
C GLU A 67 -20.37 -7.52 -6.17
N CYS A 68 -19.40 -7.15 -5.32
CA CYS A 68 -19.08 -5.76 -5.03
C CYS A 68 -18.80 -4.95 -6.30
N PHE A 69 -17.90 -5.43 -7.16
CA PHE A 69 -17.59 -4.75 -8.40
C PHE A 69 -18.77 -4.73 -9.38
N SER A 70 -19.53 -5.83 -9.44
CA SER A 70 -20.71 -5.90 -10.30
C SER A 70 -21.81 -4.93 -9.88
N SER A 71 -22.00 -4.73 -8.57
CA SER A 71 -23.00 -3.79 -8.03
C SER A 71 -22.76 -2.34 -8.42
N ILE A 72 -21.52 -1.99 -8.72
CA ILE A 72 -21.12 -0.64 -9.18
C ILE A 72 -20.84 -0.58 -10.69
N GLY A 73 -21.26 -1.60 -11.44
CA GLY A 73 -21.13 -1.65 -12.90
C GLY A 73 -19.71 -1.90 -13.43
N ILE A 74 -18.76 -2.24 -12.58
CA ILE A 74 -17.37 -2.49 -12.95
C ILE A 74 -17.16 -3.96 -13.32
N LYS A 75 -16.72 -4.20 -14.56
CA LYS A 75 -16.34 -5.53 -15.04
C LYS A 75 -14.84 -5.78 -14.83
N MET A 76 -14.48 -6.56 -13.83
CA MET A 76 -13.10 -6.76 -13.35
C MET A 76 -12.10 -7.31 -14.39
N PHE A 77 -12.53 -7.86 -15.52
CA PHE A 77 -11.70 -8.69 -16.39
C PHE A 77 -11.11 -7.98 -17.62
N LYS A 78 -11.28 -6.67 -17.75
CA LYS A 78 -10.96 -5.94 -19.01
C LYS A 78 -10.12 -4.67 -18.83
N PHE A 79 -9.44 -4.52 -17.70
CA PHE A 79 -8.59 -3.34 -17.49
C PHE A 79 -7.26 -3.49 -18.21
N ALA A 80 -6.70 -2.36 -18.69
CA ALA A 80 -5.39 -2.31 -19.32
C ALA A 80 -4.30 -2.87 -18.40
N LYS A 81 -4.39 -2.55 -17.11
CA LYS A 81 -3.52 -3.03 -16.06
C LYS A 81 -4.32 -3.25 -14.78
N THR A 82 -4.05 -4.35 -14.08
CA THR A 82 -4.62 -4.60 -12.74
C THR A 82 -3.49 -4.83 -11.76
N ARG A 83 -3.49 -4.09 -10.65
CA ARG A 83 -2.52 -4.20 -9.56
C ARG A 83 -3.22 -4.60 -8.28
N ILE A 84 -2.70 -5.62 -7.62
CA ILE A 84 -3.16 -6.09 -6.31
C ILE A 84 -2.09 -5.75 -5.28
N VAL A 85 -2.45 -4.90 -4.33
CA VAL A 85 -1.59 -4.53 -3.21
C VAL A 85 -1.88 -5.44 -2.02
N CYS A 86 -0.91 -6.25 -1.65
CA CYS A 86 -0.97 -7.18 -0.53
C CYS A 86 -0.39 -6.50 0.71
N GLN A 87 -1.20 -6.26 1.74
CA GLN A 87 -0.68 -5.75 3.01
C GLN A 87 -0.06 -6.90 3.81
N THR A 88 1.22 -6.77 4.14
CA THR A 88 1.99 -7.78 4.89
C THR A 88 3.13 -7.12 5.68
N SER A 89 3.43 -7.65 6.87
CA SER A 89 4.64 -7.29 7.62
C SER A 89 5.85 -8.16 7.25
N LYS A 90 5.64 -9.21 6.44
CA LYS A 90 6.68 -10.18 6.07
C LYS A 90 7.30 -9.80 4.73
N ASN A 91 8.08 -8.74 4.72
CA ASN A 91 8.77 -8.22 3.54
C ASN A 91 10.26 -8.10 3.81
N VAL A 92 11.07 -8.41 2.80
CA VAL A 92 12.51 -8.19 2.78
C VAL A 92 12.94 -7.63 1.44
N TRP A 93 13.93 -6.76 1.45
CA TRP A 93 14.54 -6.22 0.25
C TRP A 93 15.94 -6.79 0.04
N VAL A 94 16.20 -7.22 -1.18
CA VAL A 94 17.51 -7.77 -1.58
C VAL A 94 18.05 -6.93 -2.74
N PRO A 95 19.27 -6.37 -2.65
CA PRO A 95 19.91 -5.69 -3.78
C PRO A 95 19.91 -6.61 -5.02
N TYR A 96 19.55 -6.06 -6.18
CA TYR A 96 19.35 -6.87 -7.41
C TYR A 96 20.56 -7.72 -7.75
N LYS A 97 21.78 -7.18 -7.56
CA LYS A 97 23.05 -7.89 -7.81
C LYS A 97 23.29 -9.10 -6.91
N LEU A 98 22.62 -9.17 -5.75
CA LEU A 98 22.75 -10.25 -4.77
C LEU A 98 21.55 -11.20 -4.78
N TYR A 99 20.57 -10.92 -5.63
CA TYR A 99 19.32 -11.67 -5.67
C TYR A 99 19.49 -13.01 -6.39
N ASP A 100 19.01 -14.05 -5.72
CA ASP A 100 18.89 -15.41 -6.26
C ASP A 100 17.44 -15.88 -6.06
N GLN A 101 16.69 -16.03 -7.14
CA GLN A 101 15.28 -16.43 -7.11
C GLN A 101 15.05 -17.76 -6.40
N ALA A 102 16.00 -18.69 -6.46
CA ALA A 102 15.89 -19.99 -5.78
C ALA A 102 15.84 -19.85 -4.25
N LYS A 103 16.35 -18.72 -3.72
CA LYS A 103 16.43 -18.44 -2.27
C LYS A 103 15.30 -17.55 -1.73
N ASN A 104 14.25 -17.31 -2.50
CA ASN A 104 13.15 -16.44 -2.08
C ASN A 104 12.60 -16.77 -0.69
N LYS A 105 12.38 -18.05 -0.39
CA LYS A 105 11.89 -18.49 0.93
C LYS A 105 12.92 -18.25 2.05
N GLU A 106 14.19 -18.39 1.74
CA GLU A 106 15.29 -18.19 2.70
C GLU A 106 15.37 -16.72 3.08
N TYR A 107 15.31 -15.80 2.11
CA TYR A 107 15.30 -14.36 2.38
C TYR A 107 14.18 -13.96 3.33
N VAL A 108 12.93 -14.41 3.08
CA VAL A 108 11.81 -14.09 4.00
C VAL A 108 12.03 -14.66 5.38
N LYS A 109 12.62 -15.87 5.51
CA LYS A 109 12.91 -16.48 6.81
C LYS A 109 13.97 -15.74 7.63
N THR A 110 14.78 -14.86 7.04
CA THR A 110 15.73 -14.02 7.79
C THR A 110 15.06 -12.93 8.61
N VAL A 111 13.87 -12.51 8.20
CA VAL A 111 13.14 -11.38 8.83
C VAL A 111 11.85 -11.81 9.50
N SER A 112 11.31 -12.98 9.17
CA SER A 112 10.04 -13.44 9.73
C SER A 112 9.88 -14.95 9.69
N ASN A 113 8.95 -15.48 10.51
CA ASN A 113 8.57 -16.88 10.44
C ASN A 113 7.63 -17.10 9.24
N LEU A 114 8.08 -17.88 8.25
CA LEU A 114 7.29 -18.27 7.09
C LEU A 114 6.40 -19.48 7.43
N LEU A 115 5.09 -19.30 7.33
CA LEU A 115 4.12 -20.36 7.61
C LEU A 115 3.93 -21.27 6.39
N SER A 116 3.49 -22.51 6.63
CA SER A 116 3.26 -23.50 5.56
C SER A 116 2.11 -23.14 4.60
N ASN A 117 1.19 -22.31 5.05
CA ASN A 117 0.05 -21.81 4.27
C ASN A 117 0.32 -20.45 3.59
N GLU A 118 1.58 -20.02 3.55
CA GLU A 118 2.00 -18.79 2.86
C GLU A 118 2.76 -19.11 1.56
N THR A 119 2.56 -18.28 0.58
CA THR A 119 3.36 -18.23 -0.66
C THR A 119 4.32 -17.05 -0.60
N VAL A 120 5.45 -17.16 -1.29
CA VAL A 120 6.43 -16.08 -1.40
C VAL A 120 6.38 -15.51 -2.82
N ILE A 121 6.27 -14.20 -2.90
CA ILE A 121 6.19 -13.42 -4.13
C ILE A 121 7.40 -12.49 -4.16
N SER A 122 8.00 -12.31 -5.34
CA SER A 122 9.14 -11.42 -5.53
C SER A 122 8.91 -10.50 -6.72
N ASN A 123 9.22 -9.23 -6.55
CA ASN A 123 9.11 -8.21 -7.59
C ASN A 123 10.40 -7.39 -7.68
N ILE A 124 10.87 -7.18 -8.89
CA ILE A 124 12.02 -6.32 -9.17
C ILE A 124 11.53 -4.87 -9.16
N SER A 125 12.21 -4.03 -8.41
CA SER A 125 12.09 -2.58 -8.50
C SER A 125 13.32 -2.01 -9.20
N GLU A 126 13.16 -1.63 -10.45
CA GLU A 126 14.24 -1.01 -11.24
C GLU A 126 14.68 0.32 -10.64
N LYS A 127 13.72 1.09 -10.08
CA LYS A 127 13.99 2.39 -9.43
C LYS A 127 14.95 2.26 -8.24
N LEU A 128 14.87 1.15 -7.51
CA LEU A 128 15.64 0.93 -6.28
C LEU A 128 16.84 0.00 -6.48
N ASP A 129 17.05 -0.53 -7.70
CA ASP A 129 18.03 -1.60 -7.99
C ASP A 129 17.95 -2.75 -6.96
N ALA A 130 16.73 -3.14 -6.60
CA ALA A 130 16.46 -4.11 -5.55
C ALA A 130 15.21 -4.96 -5.85
N VAL A 131 15.10 -6.08 -5.16
CA VAL A 131 13.96 -6.98 -5.25
C VAL A 131 13.20 -6.97 -3.93
N SER A 132 11.92 -6.63 -4.01
CA SER A 132 10.96 -6.79 -2.91
C SER A 132 10.48 -8.23 -2.86
N ILE A 133 10.68 -8.92 -1.74
CA ILE A 133 10.26 -10.30 -1.54
C ILE A 133 9.35 -10.32 -0.32
N PHE A 134 8.15 -10.87 -0.48
CA PHE A 134 7.18 -10.88 0.60
C PHE A 134 6.38 -12.18 0.68
N ALA A 135 5.95 -12.52 1.89
CA ALA A 135 5.04 -13.65 2.12
C ALA A 135 3.59 -13.16 2.21
N TYR A 136 2.69 -13.94 1.63
CA TYR A 136 1.26 -13.67 1.66
C TYR A 136 0.45 -14.97 1.78
N PRO A 137 -0.75 -14.98 2.41
CA PRO A 137 -1.57 -16.17 2.52
C PRO A 137 -1.84 -16.82 1.16
N MET A 138 -1.41 -18.08 0.99
CA MET A 138 -1.49 -18.81 -0.28
C MET A 138 -2.93 -18.90 -0.81
N HIS A 139 -3.87 -19.07 0.09
CA HIS A 139 -5.28 -19.17 -0.27
C HIS A 139 -5.80 -17.89 -0.92
N THR A 140 -5.56 -16.74 -0.28
CA THR A 140 -5.98 -15.43 -0.80
C THR A 140 -5.31 -15.15 -2.14
N TYR A 141 -4.00 -15.37 -2.24
CA TYR A 141 -3.26 -15.22 -3.50
C TYR A 141 -3.84 -16.08 -4.62
N SER A 142 -4.06 -17.37 -4.37
CA SER A 142 -4.60 -18.32 -5.37
C SER A 142 -6.01 -17.96 -5.79
N GLY A 143 -6.87 -17.57 -4.84
CA GLY A 143 -8.24 -17.15 -5.12
C GLY A 143 -8.31 -15.93 -6.01
N ILE A 144 -7.50 -14.90 -5.71
CA ILE A 144 -7.45 -13.68 -6.54
C ILE A 144 -6.84 -13.97 -7.90
N LYS A 145 -5.83 -14.83 -7.98
CA LYS A 145 -5.22 -15.23 -9.25
C LYS A 145 -6.20 -15.95 -10.17
N ILE A 146 -7.14 -16.73 -9.63
CA ILE A 146 -8.24 -17.32 -10.40
C ILE A 146 -9.19 -16.22 -10.91
N LEU A 147 -9.50 -15.24 -10.07
CA LEU A 147 -10.42 -14.16 -10.41
C LEU A 147 -9.80 -13.14 -11.39
N MET A 148 -8.51 -12.86 -11.23
CA MET A 148 -7.75 -11.88 -12.01
C MET A 148 -6.37 -12.46 -12.42
N PRO A 149 -6.32 -13.37 -13.42
CA PRO A 149 -5.10 -14.12 -13.76
C PRO A 149 -3.93 -13.25 -14.22
N ASN A 150 -4.23 -12.08 -14.80
CA ASN A 150 -3.23 -11.16 -15.35
C ASN A 150 -2.88 -10.00 -14.38
N ALA A 151 -3.35 -10.06 -13.13
CA ALA A 151 -3.03 -9.03 -12.15
C ALA A 151 -1.56 -9.12 -11.70
N GLU A 152 -0.93 -7.96 -11.55
CA GLU A 152 0.36 -7.81 -10.90
C GLU A 152 0.16 -7.74 -9.37
N TYR A 153 1.00 -8.43 -8.63
CA TYR A 153 0.93 -8.45 -7.17
C TYR A 153 2.14 -7.71 -6.61
N CYS A 154 1.91 -6.78 -5.71
CA CYS A 154 2.97 -6.07 -4.98
C CYS A 154 2.58 -5.95 -3.50
N CYS A 155 3.54 -5.67 -2.63
CA CYS A 155 3.23 -5.32 -1.25
C CYS A 155 3.20 -3.79 -1.06
N GLN A 156 2.60 -3.34 0.05
CA GLN A 156 2.55 -1.91 0.39
C GLN A 156 3.95 -1.30 0.48
N HIS A 157 4.94 -2.03 0.96
CA HIS A 157 6.32 -1.57 1.08
C HIS A 157 6.93 -1.17 -0.27
N GLN A 158 6.59 -1.91 -1.33
CA GLN A 158 7.08 -1.58 -2.67
C GLN A 158 6.46 -0.26 -3.16
N ILE A 159 5.14 -0.10 -3.03
CA ILE A 159 4.46 1.14 -3.41
C ILE A 159 5.05 2.33 -2.65
N MET A 160 5.20 2.20 -1.33
CA MET A 160 5.76 3.24 -0.47
C MET A 160 7.20 3.59 -0.86
N ALA A 161 8.05 2.59 -1.09
CA ALA A 161 9.46 2.81 -1.41
C ALA A 161 9.63 3.47 -2.78
N GLU A 162 8.90 3.02 -3.80
CA GLU A 162 8.94 3.62 -5.14
C GLU A 162 8.37 5.04 -5.16
N TYR A 163 7.26 5.30 -4.45
CA TYR A 163 6.73 6.64 -4.26
C TYR A 163 7.74 7.56 -3.55
N THR A 164 8.32 7.09 -2.45
CA THR A 164 9.30 7.88 -1.69
C THR A 164 10.52 8.21 -2.54
N TYR A 165 11.00 7.26 -3.35
CA TYR A 165 12.10 7.48 -4.29
C TYR A 165 11.78 8.63 -5.27
N ASP A 166 10.58 8.65 -5.84
CA ASP A 166 10.19 9.68 -6.82
C ASP A 166 10.14 11.10 -6.24
N ILE A 167 9.79 11.23 -4.95
CA ILE A 167 9.67 12.53 -4.27
C ILE A 167 10.89 12.94 -3.45
N THR A 168 11.86 12.04 -3.26
CA THR A 168 13.06 12.29 -2.45
C THR A 168 14.01 13.27 -3.16
N ARG A 169 14.61 14.19 -2.40
CA ARG A 169 15.65 15.12 -2.84
C ARG A 169 17.02 14.67 -2.35
N PHE A 170 18.05 14.88 -3.15
CA PHE A 170 19.42 14.38 -2.92
C PHE A 170 20.03 14.69 -1.55
N SER A 171 19.61 15.75 -0.89
CA SER A 171 20.21 16.21 0.36
C SER A 171 19.35 16.01 1.60
N GLN A 172 18.13 15.47 1.47
CA GLN A 172 17.19 15.40 2.58
C GLN A 172 16.89 13.94 2.94
N ASN A 173 17.01 13.60 4.22
CA ASN A 173 16.50 12.35 4.73
C ASN A 173 14.97 12.38 4.72
N THR A 174 14.34 11.33 4.22
CA THR A 174 12.88 11.26 4.09
C THR A 174 12.35 10.01 4.77
N LEU A 175 11.34 10.17 5.60
CA LEU A 175 10.56 9.09 6.20
C LEU A 175 9.13 9.19 5.66
N LEU A 176 8.62 8.12 5.07
CA LEU A 176 7.19 7.95 4.75
C LEU A 176 6.58 7.01 5.78
N LEU A 177 5.54 7.47 6.47
CA LEU A 177 4.76 6.72 7.45
C LEU A 177 3.36 6.48 6.92
N ASN A 178 3.01 5.22 6.70
CA ASN A 178 1.67 4.79 6.33
C ASN A 178 0.95 4.18 7.53
N LYS A 179 -0.07 4.86 8.03
CA LYS A 179 -0.89 4.37 9.13
C LYS A 179 -1.91 3.36 8.64
N ARG A 180 -2.05 2.27 9.35
CA ARG A 180 -3.14 1.29 9.28
C ARG A 180 -3.85 1.20 10.61
N GLU A 181 -4.98 0.52 10.70
CA GLU A 181 -5.82 0.44 11.91
C GLU A 181 -5.03 0.15 13.21
N ASN A 182 -4.19 -0.90 13.22
CA ASN A 182 -3.40 -1.29 14.39
C ASN A 182 -1.91 -1.47 14.07
N ALA A 183 -1.43 -0.87 13.00
CA ALA A 183 -0.05 -0.97 12.57
C ALA A 183 0.38 0.26 11.76
N CYS A 184 1.67 0.43 11.63
CA CYS A 184 2.25 1.39 10.70
C CYS A 184 3.32 0.74 9.86
N ASP A 185 3.40 1.18 8.62
CA ASP A 185 4.50 0.84 7.72
C ASP A 185 5.38 2.08 7.57
N ILE A 186 6.68 1.88 7.58
CA ILE A 186 7.64 2.96 7.38
C ILE A 186 8.58 2.65 6.22
N VAL A 187 8.98 3.69 5.54
CA VAL A 187 10.04 3.68 4.53
C VAL A 187 10.97 4.84 4.81
N ILE A 188 12.28 4.60 4.82
CA ILE A 188 13.29 5.61 5.11
C ILE A 188 14.31 5.67 3.98
N PHE A 189 14.56 6.89 3.52
CA PHE A 189 15.64 7.24 2.60
C PHE A 189 16.63 8.19 3.28
N LYS A 190 17.93 7.95 3.07
CA LYS A 190 19.01 8.91 3.36
C LYS A 190 19.49 9.53 2.05
N GLY A 191 19.13 10.79 1.83
CA GLY A 191 19.24 11.35 0.50
C GLY A 191 18.51 10.45 -0.49
N ASN A 192 19.15 10.00 -1.55
CA ASN A 192 18.57 9.11 -2.56
C ASN A 192 18.73 7.61 -2.25
N SER A 193 19.33 7.27 -1.12
CA SER A 193 19.58 5.87 -0.78
C SER A 193 18.41 5.30 0.01
N PHE A 194 17.75 4.27 -0.51
CA PHE A 194 16.79 3.47 0.22
C PHE A 194 17.51 2.72 1.37
N VAL A 195 17.06 2.92 2.61
CA VAL A 195 17.75 2.40 3.80
C VAL A 195 16.93 1.37 4.53
N LEU A 196 15.62 1.61 4.68
CA LEU A 196 14.75 0.73 5.47
C LEU A 196 13.32 0.77 4.96
N SER A 197 12.68 -0.39 5.04
CA SER A 197 11.22 -0.53 5.01
C SER A 197 10.82 -1.56 6.06
N ASN A 198 9.89 -1.22 6.93
CA ASN A 198 9.43 -2.09 8.00
C ASN A 198 7.98 -1.81 8.41
N SER A 199 7.36 -2.75 9.10
CA SER A 199 6.04 -2.63 9.72
C SER A 199 6.12 -2.82 11.21
N PHE A 200 5.35 -2.04 11.97
CA PHE A 200 5.21 -2.16 13.42
C PHE A 200 3.74 -2.22 13.78
N GLU A 201 3.38 -3.16 14.63
CA GLU A 201 2.10 -3.14 15.35
C GLU A 201 2.23 -2.24 16.56
N TYR A 202 1.22 -1.44 16.85
CA TYR A 202 1.20 -0.54 17.99
C TYR A 202 -0.20 -0.48 18.61
N GLN A 203 -0.28 -0.20 19.90
CA GLN A 203 -1.53 -0.15 20.66
C GLN A 203 -1.85 1.25 21.16
N SER A 204 -0.86 2.13 21.19
CA SER A 204 -1.00 3.51 21.66
C SER A 204 -0.21 4.50 20.80
N PRO A 205 -0.59 5.78 20.76
CA PRO A 205 0.22 6.82 20.13
C PRO A 205 1.67 6.87 20.61
N ALA A 206 1.90 6.54 21.88
CA ALA A 206 3.24 6.48 22.47
C ALA A 206 4.10 5.36 21.88
N ASP A 207 3.50 4.18 21.59
CA ASP A 207 4.21 3.07 20.93
C ASP A 207 4.64 3.45 19.54
N LEU A 208 3.75 4.10 18.76
CA LEU A 208 4.05 4.59 17.42
C LEU A 208 5.29 5.49 17.44
N ILE A 209 5.31 6.49 18.35
CA ILE A 209 6.43 7.41 18.49
C ILE A 209 7.70 6.69 18.93
N TYR A 210 7.60 5.76 19.87
CA TYR A 210 8.75 4.97 20.33
C TYR A 210 9.40 4.21 19.16
N PHE A 211 8.62 3.49 18.36
CA PHE A 211 9.17 2.73 17.23
C PHE A 211 9.82 3.65 16.19
N LEU A 212 9.21 4.81 15.90
CA LEU A 212 9.77 5.78 14.96
C LEU A 212 11.10 6.35 15.46
N LEU A 213 11.13 6.87 16.68
CA LEU A 213 12.33 7.47 17.26
C LEU A 213 13.46 6.45 17.43
N PHE A 214 13.13 5.25 17.89
CA PHE A 214 14.10 4.15 17.99
C PHE A 214 14.70 3.80 16.63
N THR A 215 13.86 3.69 15.59
CA THR A 215 14.33 3.39 14.23
C THR A 215 15.23 4.50 13.68
N LEU A 216 14.82 5.76 13.81
CA LEU A 216 15.61 6.90 13.38
C LEU A 216 16.97 6.95 14.10
N GLN A 217 16.98 6.69 15.40
CA GLN A 217 18.21 6.62 16.21
C GLN A 217 19.14 5.50 15.73
N GLN A 218 18.62 4.28 15.51
CA GLN A 218 19.41 3.15 15.00
C GLN A 218 20.04 3.43 13.64
N LEU A 219 19.35 4.20 12.81
CA LEU A 219 19.83 4.62 11.50
C LEU A 219 20.69 5.88 11.52
N ASN A 220 20.95 6.49 12.69
CA ASN A 220 21.63 7.78 12.81
C ASN A 220 20.98 8.86 11.90
N VAL A 221 19.65 8.96 11.96
CA VAL A 221 18.86 9.99 11.29
C VAL A 221 18.36 10.99 12.32
N ASP A 222 18.71 12.26 12.14
CA ASP A 222 18.30 13.33 13.05
C ASP A 222 16.81 13.67 12.84
N THR A 223 16.04 13.68 13.93
CA THR A 223 14.62 14.05 13.94
C THR A 223 14.38 15.53 13.60
N ALA A 224 15.41 16.38 13.73
CA ALA A 224 15.35 17.79 13.35
C ALA A 224 15.53 18.01 11.84
N GLU A 225 16.12 17.04 11.13
CA GLU A 225 16.48 17.17 9.71
C GLU A 225 15.66 16.25 8.78
N VAL A 226 15.03 15.22 9.33
CA VAL A 226 14.23 14.27 8.54
C VAL A 226 12.90 14.89 8.13
N LYS A 227 12.59 14.84 6.83
CA LYS A 227 11.25 15.14 6.31
C LYS A 227 10.36 13.92 6.54
N THR A 228 9.33 14.08 7.34
CA THR A 228 8.37 13.02 7.64
C THR A 228 7.05 13.27 6.92
N LEU A 229 6.68 12.33 6.06
CA LEU A 229 5.46 12.36 5.28
C LEU A 229 4.47 11.34 5.83
N LEU A 230 3.26 11.79 6.12
CA LEU A 230 2.18 10.98 6.67
C LEU A 230 1.20 10.57 5.57
N THR A 231 0.78 9.30 5.59
CA THR A 231 -0.25 8.76 4.70
C THR A 231 -1.02 7.63 5.36
N GLY A 232 -2.00 7.06 4.69
CA GLY A 232 -2.83 5.97 5.20
C GLY A 232 -4.06 6.47 5.96
N GLU A 233 -4.47 5.77 7.00
CA GLU A 233 -5.67 6.08 7.78
C GLU A 233 -5.53 7.38 8.57
N ASN A 234 -6.67 7.92 9.02
CA ASN A 234 -6.70 9.20 9.73
C ASN A 234 -5.85 9.15 11.01
N TYR A 235 -4.98 10.14 11.15
CA TYR A 235 -4.23 10.40 12.38
C TYR A 235 -5.10 11.19 13.35
N ASP A 236 -5.18 10.77 14.60
CA ASP A 236 -5.85 11.55 15.63
C ASP A 236 -5.00 12.74 16.12
N LYS A 237 -5.63 13.58 16.95
CA LYS A 237 -4.97 14.79 17.44
C LYS A 237 -3.78 14.48 18.36
N GLU A 238 -3.85 13.41 19.13
CA GLU A 238 -2.79 13.02 20.05
C GLU A 238 -1.57 12.51 19.27
N GLU A 239 -1.78 11.63 18.28
CA GLU A 239 -0.73 11.14 17.38
C GLU A 239 0.01 12.29 16.69
N LEU A 240 -0.73 13.22 16.08
CA LEU A 240 -0.14 14.38 15.42
C LEU A 240 0.61 15.30 16.39
N THR A 241 0.10 15.48 17.59
CA THR A 241 0.76 16.31 18.62
C THR A 241 2.07 15.66 19.04
N LEU A 242 2.07 14.36 19.27
CA LEU A 242 3.28 13.62 19.65
C LEU A 242 4.29 13.58 18.50
N LEU A 243 3.87 13.30 17.27
CA LEU A 243 4.75 13.33 16.10
C LEU A 243 5.47 14.67 15.98
N ARG A 244 4.74 15.78 16.00
CA ARG A 244 5.28 17.15 15.89
C ARG A 244 6.10 17.61 17.10
N LYS A 245 5.92 16.99 18.25
CA LYS A 245 6.74 17.26 19.44
C LYS A 245 8.18 16.74 19.26
N TYR A 246 8.35 15.61 18.61
CA TYR A 246 9.63 14.92 18.52
C TYR A 246 10.29 15.02 17.13
N ILE A 247 9.52 15.27 16.08
CA ILE A 247 10.00 15.38 14.71
C ILE A 247 9.61 16.77 14.18
N LYS A 248 10.60 17.52 13.68
CA LYS A 248 10.42 18.93 13.33
C LYS A 248 9.62 19.15 12.05
N ASP A 249 9.88 18.35 11.01
CA ASP A 249 9.22 18.48 9.70
C ASP A 249 8.25 17.31 9.49
N VAL A 250 6.96 17.55 9.80
CA VAL A 250 5.87 16.57 9.67
C VAL A 250 4.76 17.16 8.82
N SER A 251 4.51 16.56 7.67
CA SER A 251 3.46 16.94 6.73
C SER A 251 2.75 15.73 6.15
N PHE A 252 1.59 15.93 5.53
CA PHE A 252 0.94 14.85 4.79
C PHE A 252 1.57 14.69 3.41
N SER A 253 1.68 13.45 2.93
CA SER A 253 2.12 13.15 1.57
C SER A 253 1.07 13.65 0.55
N ASN A 254 1.47 13.82 -0.70
CA ASN A 254 0.52 14.13 -1.78
C ASN A 254 0.57 13.02 -2.85
N PRO A 255 -0.16 11.92 -2.67
CA PRO A 255 -0.16 10.82 -3.66
C PRO A 255 -0.77 11.21 -5.01
N MET A 256 -1.41 12.38 -5.08
CA MET A 256 -2.03 12.92 -6.29
C MET A 256 -1.12 13.89 -7.07
N GLU A 257 0.13 14.08 -6.69
CA GLU A 257 1.02 15.06 -7.35
C GLU A 257 1.09 14.88 -8.88
N ASN A 258 1.01 13.64 -9.35
CA ASN A 258 1.06 13.29 -10.76
C ASN A 258 -0.29 12.80 -11.32
N ILE A 259 -1.40 13.00 -10.59
CA ILE A 259 -2.73 12.51 -10.97
C ILE A 259 -3.71 13.68 -11.00
N THR A 260 -4.50 13.75 -12.05
CA THR A 260 -5.59 14.72 -12.16
C THR A 260 -6.78 14.24 -11.34
N VAL A 261 -7.19 15.03 -10.36
CA VAL A 261 -8.33 14.76 -9.48
C VAL A 261 -9.41 15.81 -9.72
N GLY A 262 -10.64 15.37 -9.96
CA GLY A 262 -11.79 16.27 -10.11
C GLY A 262 -12.42 16.63 -8.76
N CYS A 263 -13.28 17.65 -8.77
CA CYS A 263 -13.97 18.12 -7.55
C CYS A 263 -14.93 17.08 -6.95
N GLU A 264 -15.28 16.05 -7.69
CA GLU A 264 -16.10 14.92 -7.23
C GLU A 264 -15.48 14.21 -6.01
N PHE A 265 -14.14 14.34 -5.85
CA PHE A 265 -13.38 13.69 -4.78
C PHE A 265 -13.06 14.60 -3.58
N ASP A 266 -13.49 15.88 -3.60
CA ASP A 266 -13.17 16.87 -2.55
C ASP A 266 -13.70 16.48 -1.17
N SER A 267 -14.74 15.65 -1.10
CA SER A 267 -15.37 15.19 0.16
C SER A 267 -14.60 14.07 0.86
N VAL A 268 -13.56 13.52 0.23
CA VAL A 268 -12.83 12.35 0.72
C VAL A 268 -11.38 12.67 1.03
N ASN A 269 -10.89 12.15 2.15
CA ASN A 269 -9.47 12.16 2.44
C ASN A 269 -8.75 11.13 1.57
N LEU A 270 -8.17 11.58 0.45
CA LEU A 270 -7.47 10.72 -0.51
C LEU A 270 -6.20 10.06 0.06
N GLN A 271 -5.70 10.53 1.22
CA GLN A 271 -4.60 9.87 1.94
C GLN A 271 -4.95 8.42 2.33
N ASN A 272 -6.22 8.16 2.65
CA ASN A 272 -6.69 6.83 3.00
C ASN A 272 -6.58 5.84 1.83
N TYR A 273 -6.44 6.35 0.61
CA TYR A 273 -6.34 5.59 -0.64
C TYR A 273 -4.94 5.61 -1.24
N PHE A 274 -3.93 6.06 -0.47
CA PHE A 274 -2.54 6.17 -0.92
C PHE A 274 -2.06 4.91 -1.68
N LEU A 275 -2.24 3.72 -1.10
CA LEU A 275 -1.72 2.48 -1.66
C LEU A 275 -2.36 2.06 -3.00
N VAL A 276 -3.51 2.59 -3.35
CA VAL A 276 -4.17 2.30 -4.64
C VAL A 276 -4.04 3.44 -5.64
N ILE A 277 -3.66 4.63 -5.19
CA ILE A 277 -3.46 5.82 -6.04
C ILE A 277 -1.99 5.93 -6.49
N ALA A 278 -1.05 5.81 -5.57
CA ALA A 278 0.40 5.93 -5.78
C ALA A 278 0.99 4.90 -6.76
#